data_9e526ac4f4d0b2b2df340ef8c2e29475
#
_entry.id   9e526ac4f4d0b2b2df340ef8c2e29475
#
_cell.length_a   1.000
_cell.length_b   1.000
_cell.length_c   1.000
_cell.angle_alpha   90.00
_cell.angle_beta   90.00
_cell.angle_gamma   90.00
#
_symmetry.space_group_name_H-M   'P 1'
#
loop_
_entity.id
_entity.type
_entity.pdbx_description
1 polymer ?
#
loop_
_entity_poly.entity_id
_entity_poly.type
_entity_poly.pdbx_seq_one_letter_code
_entity_poly.pdbx_strand_id
1 'polypeptide(L)'
;MTNSVIILTSFCLASFAIADSYDRKDFNYRSYKPNTSIGFYTNKTCDFINIDHIVSLKDAYESGAASWSASRKKAFANDTSNHVPSCGRVNSSKGSEGPSDFLRRSRDGKGLEYEIVRFCEYVQKYYAVKVKYSLSFKDNETRPFEGCGITSV
;
A
#
# COMPACT_ATOMS: atom_id res chain seq x y z
N MET A 1 -63.89 -30.77 7.44
CA MET A 1 -63.23 -29.54 6.94
C MET A 1 -61.80 -29.53 7.48
N THR A 2 -60.84 -29.95 6.65
CA THR A 2 -59.43 -30.08 7.03
C THR A 2 -58.65 -28.90 6.42
N ASN A 3 -58.19 -28.00 7.28
CA ASN A 3 -57.35 -26.88 6.86
C ASN A 3 -55.91 -27.34 6.70
N SER A 4 -55.40 -27.37 5.47
CA SER A 4 -53.97 -27.58 5.18
C SER A 4 -53.23 -26.25 5.28
N VAL A 5 -52.30 -26.16 6.24
CA VAL A 5 -51.36 -25.04 6.37
C VAL A 5 -50.16 -25.34 5.49
N ILE A 6 -49.95 -24.50 4.46
CA ILE A 6 -48.74 -24.53 3.62
C ILE A 6 -47.67 -23.66 4.29
N ILE A 7 -46.62 -24.30 4.79
CA ILE A 7 -45.42 -23.60 5.30
C ILE A 7 -44.47 -23.33 4.12
N LEU A 8 -44.40 -22.07 3.68
CA LEU A 8 -43.37 -21.64 2.73
C LEU A 8 -42.05 -21.46 3.49
N THR A 9 -41.12 -22.38 3.31
CA THR A 9 -39.72 -22.19 3.75
C THR A 9 -38.97 -21.30 2.75
N SER A 10 -38.69 -20.07 3.14
CA SER A 10 -37.83 -19.17 2.37
C SER A 10 -36.37 -19.62 2.50
N PHE A 11 -35.82 -20.16 1.43
CA PHE A 11 -34.38 -20.45 1.34
C PHE A 11 -33.63 -19.16 1.06
N CYS A 12 -32.97 -18.61 2.08
CA CYS A 12 -32.03 -17.51 1.92
C CYS A 12 -30.73 -18.06 1.30
N LEU A 13 -30.51 -17.86 0.00
CA LEU A 13 -29.25 -18.14 -0.68
C LEU A 13 -28.24 -17.11 -0.22
N ALA A 14 -27.39 -17.47 0.74
CA ALA A 14 -26.22 -16.68 1.08
C ALA A 14 -25.22 -16.77 -0.10
N SER A 15 -25.14 -15.71 -0.89
CA SER A 15 -24.09 -15.57 -1.88
C SER A 15 -22.76 -15.38 -1.15
N PHE A 16 -21.94 -16.41 -1.10
CA PHE A 16 -20.55 -16.29 -0.71
C PHE A 16 -19.83 -15.49 -1.80
N ALA A 17 -19.61 -14.20 -1.56
CA ALA A 17 -18.68 -13.42 -2.36
C ALA A 17 -17.28 -14.02 -2.12
N ILE A 18 -16.72 -14.66 -3.16
CA ILE A 18 -15.30 -15.03 -3.15
C ILE A 18 -14.54 -13.71 -3.05
N ALA A 19 -13.80 -13.51 -1.95
CA ALA A 19 -12.95 -12.35 -1.82
C ALA A 19 -11.93 -12.40 -2.97
N ASP A 20 -11.97 -11.39 -3.84
CA ASP A 20 -11.05 -11.27 -4.96
C ASP A 20 -9.62 -11.16 -4.39
N SER A 21 -8.67 -11.90 -4.97
CA SER A 21 -7.28 -11.89 -4.51
C SER A 21 -6.53 -10.74 -5.17
N TYR A 22 -5.55 -10.15 -4.46
CA TYR A 22 -4.70 -9.11 -5.02
C TYR A 22 -4.00 -9.57 -6.29
N ASP A 23 -4.24 -8.89 -7.40
CA ASP A 23 -3.42 -8.95 -8.62
C ASP A 23 -2.87 -7.54 -8.94
N ARG A 24 -1.54 -7.44 -9.02
CA ARG A 24 -0.86 -6.19 -9.39
C ARG A 24 -1.32 -5.66 -10.76
N LYS A 25 -1.71 -6.53 -11.69
CA LYS A 25 -2.13 -6.17 -13.06
C LYS A 25 -3.41 -5.34 -13.08
N ASP A 26 -4.30 -5.52 -12.09
CA ASP A 26 -5.54 -4.75 -11.97
C ASP A 26 -5.31 -3.24 -11.84
N PHE A 27 -4.15 -2.87 -11.33
CA PHE A 27 -3.77 -1.46 -11.15
C PHE A 27 -3.24 -0.81 -12.43
N ASN A 28 -2.97 -1.57 -13.48
CA ASN A 28 -2.52 -1.06 -14.79
C ASN A 28 -1.45 0.04 -14.67
N TYR A 29 -0.41 -0.25 -13.85
CA TYR A 29 0.73 0.65 -13.64
C TYR A 29 1.59 0.74 -14.90
N ARG A 30 1.90 1.97 -15.31
CA ARG A 30 2.84 2.28 -16.38
C ARG A 30 4.18 2.67 -15.78
N SER A 31 5.11 1.73 -15.77
CA SER A 31 6.47 2.00 -15.28
C SER A 31 7.18 3.04 -16.13
N TYR A 32 8.00 3.86 -15.50
CA TYR A 32 8.88 4.81 -16.15
C TYR A 32 10.22 4.85 -15.43
N LYS A 33 11.24 5.36 -16.13
CA LYS A 33 12.59 5.48 -15.57
C LYS A 33 12.69 6.83 -14.84
N PRO A 34 13.16 6.86 -13.57
CA PRO A 34 13.40 8.12 -12.88
C PRO A 34 14.56 8.88 -13.52
N ASN A 35 14.48 10.22 -13.50
CA ASN A 35 15.54 11.10 -14.01
C ASN A 35 16.56 11.44 -12.90
N THR A 36 17.02 10.43 -12.16
CA THR A 36 18.03 10.56 -11.12
C THR A 36 18.63 9.19 -10.83
N SER A 37 19.85 9.15 -10.29
CA SER A 37 20.46 7.95 -9.72
C SER A 37 20.41 7.92 -8.18
N ILE A 38 19.86 8.96 -7.53
CA ILE A 38 19.79 9.06 -6.08
C ILE A 38 18.48 8.49 -5.56
N GLY A 39 18.58 7.51 -4.65
CA GLY A 39 17.43 6.91 -3.98
C GLY A 39 16.84 7.82 -2.91
N PHE A 40 15.52 7.99 -2.93
CA PHE A 40 14.79 8.87 -2.01
C PHE A 40 15.03 8.51 -0.54
N TYR A 41 14.89 7.25 -0.18
CA TYR A 41 14.94 6.81 1.22
C TYR A 41 16.31 6.99 1.87
N THR A 42 17.36 6.64 1.13
CA THR A 42 18.73 6.57 1.66
C THR A 42 19.57 7.76 1.30
N ASN A 43 19.10 8.59 0.36
CA ASN A 43 19.88 9.70 -0.23
C ASN A 43 21.25 9.26 -0.79
N LYS A 44 21.35 8.02 -1.25
CA LYS A 44 22.58 7.43 -1.83
C LYS A 44 22.40 7.15 -3.32
N THR A 45 23.51 7.14 -4.04
CA THR A 45 23.54 6.67 -5.44
C THR A 45 23.22 5.19 -5.49
N CYS A 46 22.38 4.80 -6.44
CA CYS A 46 21.91 3.45 -6.64
C CYS A 46 22.63 2.79 -7.85
N ASP A 47 23.03 1.55 -7.72
CA ASP A 47 23.50 0.72 -8.86
C ASP A 47 22.34 0.47 -9.83
N PHE A 48 21.16 0.24 -9.29
CA PHE A 48 19.91 0.13 -10.03
C PHE A 48 18.81 0.94 -9.32
N ILE A 49 18.11 1.78 -10.09
CA ILE A 49 17.05 2.64 -9.58
C ILE A 49 15.74 2.37 -10.31
N ASN A 50 14.64 2.36 -9.57
CA ASN A 50 13.29 2.25 -10.10
C ASN A 50 12.35 3.24 -9.38
N ILE A 51 11.10 3.29 -9.84
CA ILE A 51 10.04 4.01 -9.13
C ILE A 51 9.41 3.06 -8.11
N ASP A 52 9.38 3.51 -6.86
CA ASP A 52 8.61 2.88 -5.79
C ASP A 52 7.31 3.65 -5.54
N HIS A 53 6.25 2.91 -5.22
CA HIS A 53 5.03 3.47 -4.68
C HIS A 53 5.17 3.66 -3.17
N ILE A 54 5.04 4.89 -2.69
CA ILE A 54 5.08 5.23 -1.25
C ILE A 54 4.11 4.35 -0.46
N VAL A 55 2.83 4.35 -0.86
CA VAL A 55 1.84 3.33 -0.48
C VAL A 55 1.82 2.30 -1.60
N SER A 56 2.26 1.08 -1.32
CA SER A 56 2.34 0.03 -2.34
C SER A 56 0.96 -0.33 -2.90
N LEU A 57 0.92 -0.92 -4.09
CA LEU A 57 -0.35 -1.33 -4.70
C LEU A 57 -1.05 -2.40 -3.86
N LYS A 58 -0.27 -3.28 -3.20
CA LYS A 58 -0.80 -4.32 -2.31
C LYS A 58 -1.33 -3.72 -1.01
N ASP A 59 -0.58 -2.83 -0.37
CA ASP A 59 -1.05 -2.10 0.81
C ASP A 59 -2.34 -1.33 0.50
N ALA A 60 -2.40 -0.62 -0.63
CA ALA A 60 -3.62 0.06 -1.06
C ALA A 60 -4.79 -0.92 -1.21
N TYR A 61 -4.57 -2.09 -1.84
CA TYR A 61 -5.59 -3.12 -2.00
C TYR A 61 -6.13 -3.57 -0.64
N GLU A 62 -5.26 -3.91 0.29
CA GLU A 62 -5.60 -4.40 1.63
C GLU A 62 -6.24 -3.32 2.52
N SER A 63 -5.96 -2.05 2.24
CA SER A 63 -6.49 -0.90 3.00
C SER A 63 -7.73 -0.22 2.37
N GLY A 64 -8.35 -0.84 1.34
CA GLY A 64 -9.62 -0.41 0.79
C GLY A 64 -9.74 -0.40 -0.73
N ALA A 65 -8.61 -0.46 -1.47
CA ALA A 65 -8.65 -0.42 -2.93
C ALA A 65 -9.17 -1.72 -3.58
N ALA A 66 -9.38 -2.79 -2.82
CA ALA A 66 -10.01 -4.02 -3.31
C ALA A 66 -11.34 -3.72 -4.03
N SER A 67 -12.17 -2.86 -3.43
CA SER A 67 -13.49 -2.48 -3.94
C SER A 67 -13.47 -1.39 -5.03
N TRP A 68 -12.31 -0.87 -5.41
CA TRP A 68 -12.24 0.22 -6.39
C TRP A 68 -12.49 -0.24 -7.82
N SER A 69 -13.06 0.66 -8.63
CA SER A 69 -13.14 0.46 -10.08
C SER A 69 -11.74 0.36 -10.70
N ALA A 70 -11.64 -0.30 -11.85
CA ALA A 70 -10.38 -0.39 -12.60
C ALA A 70 -9.79 0.99 -12.95
N SER A 71 -10.64 1.98 -13.23
CA SER A 71 -10.18 3.36 -13.49
C SER A 71 -9.55 4.00 -12.26
N ARG A 72 -10.11 3.79 -11.05
CA ARG A 72 -9.55 4.32 -9.80
C ARG A 72 -8.26 3.61 -9.41
N LYS A 73 -8.17 2.27 -9.54
CA LYS A 73 -6.93 1.49 -9.35
C LYS A 73 -5.82 2.02 -10.27
N LYS A 74 -6.14 2.23 -11.57
CA LYS A 74 -5.20 2.78 -12.55
C LYS A 74 -4.76 4.20 -12.20
N ALA A 75 -5.68 5.07 -11.78
CA ALA A 75 -5.35 6.45 -11.38
C ALA A 75 -4.39 6.46 -10.19
N PHE A 76 -4.65 5.65 -9.15
CA PHE A 76 -3.78 5.49 -7.99
C PHE A 76 -2.37 5.01 -8.37
N ALA A 77 -2.29 3.95 -9.18
CA ALA A 77 -1.02 3.35 -9.57
C ALA A 77 -0.13 4.28 -10.41
N ASN A 78 -0.71 5.27 -11.08
CA ASN A 78 0.02 6.20 -11.94
C ASN A 78 0.07 7.63 -11.36
N ASP A 79 -0.34 7.81 -10.11
CA ASP A 79 -0.25 9.09 -9.42
C ASP A 79 1.18 9.35 -8.95
N THR A 80 1.81 10.35 -9.56
CA THR A 80 3.19 10.73 -9.24
C THR A 80 3.38 11.23 -7.82
N SER A 81 2.31 11.67 -7.12
CA SER A 81 2.39 12.00 -5.69
C SER A 81 2.67 10.79 -4.80
N ASN A 82 2.38 9.58 -5.30
CA ASN A 82 2.66 8.30 -4.66
C ASN A 82 4.00 7.68 -5.15
N HIS A 83 4.79 8.39 -5.93
CA HIS A 83 5.99 7.85 -6.55
C HIS A 83 7.26 8.51 -6.00
N VAL A 84 8.28 7.68 -5.75
CA VAL A 84 9.65 8.15 -5.46
C VAL A 84 10.68 7.29 -6.18
N PRO A 85 11.83 7.87 -6.58
CA PRO A 85 12.96 7.07 -7.04
C PRO A 85 13.54 6.28 -5.87
N SER A 86 13.76 4.98 -6.03
CA SER A 86 14.31 4.13 -4.98
C SER A 86 15.36 3.18 -5.53
N CYS A 87 16.43 2.97 -4.76
CA CYS A 87 17.37 1.89 -5.04
C CYS A 87 16.62 0.56 -5.05
N GLY A 88 16.83 -0.26 -6.08
CA GLY A 88 16.07 -1.48 -6.29
C GLY A 88 16.08 -2.44 -5.10
N ARG A 89 17.23 -2.59 -4.41
CA ARG A 89 17.35 -3.43 -3.21
C ARG A 89 16.55 -2.87 -2.02
N VAL A 90 16.54 -1.54 -1.83
CA VAL A 90 15.77 -0.87 -0.77
C VAL A 90 14.27 -1.00 -1.04
N ASN A 91 13.84 -0.78 -2.30
CA ASN A 91 12.46 -0.99 -2.71
C ASN A 91 11.99 -2.44 -2.50
N SER A 92 12.83 -3.41 -2.88
CA SER A 92 12.54 -4.83 -2.64
C SER A 92 12.45 -5.17 -1.14
N SER A 93 13.31 -4.57 -0.31
CA SER A 93 13.28 -4.74 1.14
C SER A 93 12.02 -4.12 1.76
N LYS A 94 11.60 -2.93 1.31
CA LYS A 94 10.34 -2.31 1.73
C LYS A 94 9.14 -3.20 1.37
N GLY A 95 9.09 -3.68 0.14
CA GLY A 95 7.99 -4.53 -0.33
C GLY A 95 6.64 -3.82 -0.26
N SER A 96 5.65 -4.47 0.35
CA SER A 96 4.30 -3.91 0.56
C SER A 96 4.08 -3.29 1.92
N GLU A 97 5.10 -3.20 2.73
CA GLU A 97 5.00 -2.86 4.14
C GLU A 97 4.74 -1.37 4.40
N GLY A 98 4.11 -1.10 5.54
CA GLY A 98 3.93 0.24 6.08
C GLY A 98 5.20 0.78 6.78
N PRO A 99 5.12 2.00 7.36
CA PRO A 99 6.29 2.69 7.92
C PRO A 99 7.02 1.93 9.01
N SER A 100 6.32 1.28 9.95
CA SER A 100 6.92 0.56 11.06
C SER A 100 7.75 -0.63 10.57
N ASP A 101 7.16 -1.47 9.72
CA ASP A 101 7.81 -2.64 9.17
C ASP A 101 8.97 -2.29 8.24
N PHE A 102 8.84 -1.24 7.45
CA PHE A 102 9.94 -0.78 6.62
C PHE A 102 11.13 -0.32 7.47
N LEU A 103 10.89 0.42 8.55
CA LEU A 103 11.93 0.82 9.49
C LEU A 103 12.59 -0.40 10.15
N ARG A 104 11.80 -1.39 10.57
CA ARG A 104 12.30 -2.64 11.14
C ARG A 104 13.17 -3.40 10.14
N ARG A 105 12.70 -3.55 8.89
CA ARG A 105 13.42 -4.28 7.82
C ARG A 105 14.74 -3.63 7.42
N SER A 106 14.89 -2.32 7.61
CA SER A 106 16.14 -1.63 7.34
C SER A 106 17.29 -2.05 8.25
N ARG A 107 16.99 -2.78 9.35
CA ARG A 107 17.94 -3.17 10.41
C ARG A 107 17.70 -4.60 10.92
N ASP A 108 17.13 -5.48 10.10
CA ASP A 108 16.71 -6.82 10.55
C ASP A 108 17.83 -7.89 10.50
N GLY A 109 19.05 -7.50 10.16
CA GLY A 109 20.21 -8.40 10.13
C GLY A 109 20.19 -9.43 9.00
N LYS A 110 19.31 -9.28 7.99
CA LYS A 110 19.19 -10.22 6.86
C LYS A 110 20.12 -9.88 5.69
N GLY A 111 21.21 -9.17 5.95
CA GLY A 111 22.26 -8.91 4.98
C GLY A 111 22.02 -7.71 4.06
N LEU A 112 20.93 -6.97 4.22
CA LEU A 112 20.73 -5.68 3.58
C LEU A 112 20.39 -4.64 4.65
N GLU A 113 21.44 -4.00 5.16
CA GLU A 113 21.30 -2.92 6.11
C GLU A 113 21.44 -1.57 5.44
N TYR A 114 20.53 -0.65 5.75
CA TYR A 114 20.54 0.70 5.22
C TYR A 114 19.87 1.67 6.19
N GLU A 115 20.26 2.92 6.12
CA GLU A 115 19.64 3.99 6.88
C GLU A 115 18.57 4.68 6.04
N ILE A 116 17.38 4.86 6.61
CA ILE A 116 16.30 5.64 6.00
C ILE A 116 16.43 7.07 6.49
N VAL A 117 17.25 7.87 5.82
CA VAL A 117 17.55 9.25 6.25
C VAL A 117 16.37 10.20 6.08
N ARG A 118 15.42 9.88 5.20
CA ARG A 118 14.19 10.67 4.98
C ARG A 118 12.94 10.00 5.56
N PHE A 119 13.08 9.38 6.74
CA PHE A 119 11.98 8.58 7.30
C PHE A 119 10.71 9.41 7.53
N CYS A 120 10.81 10.57 8.17
CA CYS A 120 9.60 11.38 8.40
C CYS A 120 9.02 11.98 7.11
N GLU A 121 9.83 12.32 6.12
CA GLU A 121 9.32 12.72 4.80
C GLU A 121 8.55 11.57 4.13
N TYR A 122 9.06 10.35 4.25
CA TYR A 122 8.34 9.16 3.79
C TYR A 122 7.01 8.98 4.52
N VAL A 123 7.00 9.04 5.85
CA VAL A 123 5.79 8.87 6.67
C VAL A 123 4.74 9.93 6.34
N GLN A 124 5.15 11.20 6.16
CA GLN A 124 4.25 12.29 5.77
C GLN A 124 3.65 12.07 4.38
N LYS A 125 4.45 11.64 3.40
CA LYS A 125 3.96 11.29 2.07
C LYS A 125 3.01 10.09 2.10
N TYR A 126 3.36 9.05 2.87
CA TYR A 126 2.52 7.87 3.05
C TYR A 126 1.15 8.24 3.62
N TYR A 127 1.14 9.05 4.68
CA TYR A 127 -0.09 9.58 5.27
C TYR A 127 -0.92 10.38 4.26
N ALA A 128 -0.29 11.33 3.57
CA ALA A 128 -0.96 12.18 2.58
C ALA A 128 -1.60 11.36 1.44
N VAL A 129 -0.92 10.33 0.96
CA VAL A 129 -1.47 9.43 -0.08
C VAL A 129 -2.65 8.63 0.47
N LYS A 130 -2.54 8.06 1.67
CA LYS A 130 -3.66 7.32 2.26
C LYS A 130 -4.89 8.20 2.48
N VAL A 131 -4.72 9.41 2.99
CA VAL A 131 -5.80 10.40 3.14
C VAL A 131 -6.41 10.77 1.79
N LYS A 132 -5.57 11.13 0.80
CA LYS A 132 -6.01 11.48 -0.57
C LYS A 132 -6.93 10.45 -1.19
N TYR A 133 -6.66 9.17 -0.95
CA TYR A 133 -7.37 8.06 -1.54
C TYR A 133 -8.40 7.42 -0.62
N SER A 134 -8.58 7.94 0.60
CA SER A 134 -9.46 7.40 1.64
C SER A 134 -9.14 5.92 1.96
N LEU A 135 -7.85 5.61 2.04
CA LEU A 135 -7.36 4.30 2.46
C LEU A 135 -7.28 4.20 3.98
N SER A 136 -7.54 3.03 4.54
CA SER A 136 -7.48 2.83 5.97
C SER A 136 -6.04 2.73 6.48
N PHE A 137 -5.84 3.06 7.77
CA PHE A 137 -4.59 2.87 8.51
C PHE A 137 -4.68 1.68 9.47
N LYS A 138 -5.68 0.83 9.33
CA LYS A 138 -6.05 -0.22 10.30
C LYS A 138 -4.88 -1.08 10.77
N ASP A 139 -3.98 -1.43 9.86
CA ASP A 139 -2.85 -2.32 10.14
C ASP A 139 -1.53 -1.55 10.33
N ASN A 140 -1.61 -0.22 10.49
CA ASN A 140 -0.45 0.62 10.73
C ASN A 140 -0.30 0.93 12.24
N GLU A 141 0.92 0.78 12.75
CA GLU A 141 1.25 1.28 14.08
C GLU A 141 1.25 2.82 14.08
N THR A 142 0.71 3.45 15.14
CA THR A 142 0.63 4.93 15.25
C THR A 142 1.98 5.58 15.53
N ARG A 143 2.87 4.88 16.23
CA ARG A 143 4.16 5.41 16.70
C ARG A 143 5.02 6.07 15.62
N PRO A 144 5.21 5.52 14.40
CA PRO A 144 5.96 6.19 13.35
C PRO A 144 5.34 7.53 12.91
N PHE A 145 4.01 7.63 12.94
CA PHE A 145 3.29 8.84 12.56
C PHE A 145 3.43 9.91 13.63
N GLU A 146 3.19 9.57 14.89
CA GLU A 146 3.36 10.47 16.04
C GLU A 146 4.80 11.00 16.13
N GLY A 147 5.80 10.13 15.96
CA GLY A 147 7.21 10.49 15.93
C GLY A 147 7.59 11.45 14.80
N CYS A 148 6.76 11.54 13.75
CA CYS A 148 6.93 12.45 12.61
C CYS A 148 5.92 13.63 12.63
N GLY A 149 5.25 13.87 13.75
CA GLY A 149 4.36 15.02 13.94
C GLY A 149 2.95 14.83 13.39
N ILE A 150 2.51 13.58 13.12
CA ILE A 150 1.15 13.27 12.65
C ILE A 150 0.38 12.63 13.82
N THR A 151 -0.63 13.33 14.33
CA THR A 151 -1.38 12.93 15.54
C THR A 151 -2.76 12.35 15.26
N SER A 152 -3.19 12.31 13.99
CA SER A 152 -4.51 11.79 13.57
C SER A 152 -4.32 10.71 12.50
N VAL A 153 -4.30 9.45 12.94
CA VAL A 153 -4.20 8.26 12.07
C VAL A 153 -5.36 7.32 12.38
#